data_eb3fb3b5ae978cb083f26f3d1ec4516b
#
_entry.id   eb3fb3b5ae978cb083f26f3d1ec4516b
#
_cell.length_a   1.000
_cell.length_b   1.000
_cell.length_c   1.000
_cell.angle_alpha   90.00
_cell.angle_beta   90.00
_cell.angle_gamma   90.00
#
_symmetry.space_group_name_H-M   'P 1'
#
loop_
_entity.id
_entity.type
_entity.pdbx_description
1 polymer ?
#
loop_
_entity_poly.entity_id
_entity_poly.type
_entity_poly.pdbx_seq_one_letter_code
_entity_poly.pdbx_strand_id
1 'polypeptide(L)'
;MKLGLGDGTKVDPLLPVVEEVVAEILSEGPIVAPLEVLVRLEIIETDQVEAWRAGGLPYLERGITSGFSKVSRLLRLTREHCTSLGLKPTPGKYQRRGKGKKHPLRFSKRGDAESEQAYSVHFVRPVTP
;
A
#
# COMPACT_ATOMS: atom_id res chain seq x y z
N MET A 1 -27.10 -3.20 -18.92
CA MET A 1 -26.65 -3.50 -18.76
C MET A 1 -25.99 -3.86 -18.37
N LYS A 2 -25.98 -4.35 -18.37
CA LYS A 2 -25.30 -4.72 -17.96
C LYS A 2 -24.48 -5.03 -18.18
N LEU A 3 -24.14 -4.89 -18.36
CA LEU A 3 -23.27 -5.18 -18.53
C LEU A 3 -22.54 -5.89 -18.24
N GLY A 4 -22.50 -5.74 -18.73
CA GLY A 4 -21.44 -6.67 -18.81
C GLY A 4 -20.96 -7.30 -17.69
N LEU A 5 -21.41 -6.94 -16.93
CA LEU A 5 -20.95 -7.65 -16.06
C LEU A 5 -21.25 -8.93 -16.13
N GLY A 6 -22.03 -9.17 -16.84
CA GLY A 6 -22.54 -10.48 -17.02
C GLY A 6 -21.70 -11.47 -17.75
N ASP A 7 -20.63 -11.11 -18.23
CA ASP A 7 -19.71 -12.01 -18.91
C ASP A 7 -18.95 -12.91 -17.94
N GLY A 8 -19.34 -12.93 -16.69
CA GLY A 8 -18.69 -13.74 -15.69
C GLY A 8 -17.51 -13.07 -15.03
N THR A 9 -17.15 -11.90 -15.49
CA THR A 9 -16.10 -11.14 -14.85
C THR A 9 -16.57 -10.64 -13.50
N LYS A 10 -15.91 -11.07 -12.46
CA LYS A 10 -16.28 -10.66 -11.11
C LYS A 10 -15.41 -9.53 -10.64
N VAL A 11 -16.05 -8.46 -10.20
CA VAL A 11 -15.34 -7.37 -9.55
C VAL A 11 -14.97 -7.83 -8.14
N ASP A 12 -13.71 -7.67 -7.79
CA ASP A 12 -13.25 -8.00 -6.45
C ASP A 12 -13.98 -7.11 -5.45
N PRO A 13 -14.65 -7.68 -4.44
CA PRO A 13 -15.38 -6.86 -3.47
C PRO A 13 -14.51 -5.90 -2.69
N LEU A 14 -13.21 -6.10 -2.67
CA LEU A 14 -12.29 -5.16 -2.03
C LEU A 14 -11.98 -3.95 -2.92
N LEU A 15 -12.26 -4.04 -4.23
CA LEU A 15 -11.95 -2.92 -5.13
C LEU A 15 -12.68 -1.63 -4.77
N PRO A 16 -14.00 -1.63 -4.54
CA PRO A 16 -14.66 -0.37 -4.14
C PRO A 16 -14.10 0.21 -2.85
N VAL A 17 -13.67 -0.64 -1.93
CA VAL A 17 -13.07 -0.21 -0.67
C VAL A 17 -11.74 0.50 -0.95
N VAL A 18 -10.91 -0.08 -1.82
CA VAL A 18 -9.64 0.54 -2.20
C VAL A 18 -9.88 1.85 -2.93
N GLU A 19 -10.85 1.88 -3.87
CA GLU A 19 -11.16 3.09 -4.63
C GLU A 19 -11.55 4.24 -3.70
N GLU A 20 -12.36 3.96 -2.70
CA GLU A 20 -12.80 4.98 -1.75
C GLU A 20 -11.63 5.54 -0.95
N VAL A 21 -10.76 4.65 -0.45
CA VAL A 21 -9.61 5.08 0.35
C VAL A 21 -8.62 5.87 -0.50
N VAL A 22 -8.38 5.43 -1.74
CA VAL A 22 -7.49 6.15 -2.65
C VAL A 22 -8.05 7.55 -2.94
N ALA A 23 -9.37 7.66 -3.14
CA ALA A 23 -9.99 8.97 -3.36
C ALA A 23 -9.80 9.88 -2.15
N GLU A 24 -9.96 9.35 -0.94
CA GLU A 24 -9.73 10.13 0.27
C GLU A 24 -8.28 10.64 0.33
N ILE A 25 -7.32 9.74 0.06
CA ILE A 25 -5.91 10.12 0.12
C ILE A 25 -5.61 11.21 -0.91
N LEU A 26 -6.13 11.04 -2.13
CA LEU A 26 -5.88 12.01 -3.20
C LEU A 26 -6.57 13.36 -2.97
N SER A 27 -7.61 13.40 -2.13
CA SER A 27 -8.22 14.66 -1.75
C SER A 27 -7.32 15.45 -0.78
N GLU A 28 -6.37 14.79 -0.16
CA GLU A 28 -5.47 15.40 0.81
C GLU A 28 -4.09 15.70 0.24
N GLY A 29 -3.71 15.06 -0.87
CA GLY A 29 -2.40 15.30 -1.46
C GLY A 29 -2.19 14.44 -2.69
N PRO A 30 -1.04 14.59 -3.36
CA PRO A 30 -0.80 13.96 -4.66
C PRO A 30 -0.20 12.56 -4.60
N ILE A 31 0.01 12.01 -3.42
CA ILE A 31 0.75 10.75 -3.27
C ILE A 31 -0.10 9.70 -2.57
N VAL A 32 -0.17 8.52 -3.18
CA VAL A 32 -0.79 7.36 -2.55
C VAL A 32 0.31 6.36 -2.21
N ALA A 33 0.52 6.13 -0.91
CA ALA A 33 1.44 5.10 -0.43
C ALA A 33 0.62 3.86 -0.05
N PRO A 34 1.00 2.66 -0.51
CA PRO A 34 0.27 1.45 -0.11
C PRO A 34 0.15 1.28 1.40
N LEU A 35 1.19 1.67 2.14
CA LEU A 35 1.14 1.60 3.60
C LEU A 35 -0.01 2.45 4.15
N GLU A 36 -0.23 3.63 3.58
CA GLU A 36 -1.32 4.50 4.00
C GLU A 36 -2.68 3.84 3.75
N VAL A 37 -2.82 3.16 2.62
CA VAL A 37 -4.05 2.44 2.32
C VAL A 37 -4.30 1.38 3.39
N LEU A 38 -3.28 0.62 3.74
CA LEU A 38 -3.41 -0.42 4.76
C LEU A 38 -3.77 0.15 6.14
N VAL A 39 -3.19 1.29 6.50
CA VAL A 39 -3.50 1.94 7.76
C VAL A 39 -4.95 2.41 7.80
N ARG A 40 -5.41 3.06 6.73
CA ARG A 40 -6.78 3.57 6.67
C ARG A 40 -7.81 2.45 6.67
N LEU A 41 -7.47 1.29 6.13
CA LEU A 41 -8.34 0.13 6.15
C LEU A 41 -8.20 -0.70 7.43
N GLU A 42 -7.39 -0.21 8.37
CA GLU A 42 -7.17 -0.88 9.66
C GLU A 42 -6.60 -2.29 9.53
N ILE A 43 -5.84 -2.50 8.45
CA ILE A 43 -5.11 -3.76 8.25
C ILE A 43 -3.90 -3.81 9.18
N ILE A 44 -3.32 -2.66 9.44
CA ILE A 44 -2.25 -2.53 10.44
C ILE A 44 -2.53 -1.29 11.28
N GLU A 45 -2.31 -1.41 12.58
CA GLU A 45 -2.55 -0.30 13.49
C GLU A 45 -1.40 0.69 13.46
N THR A 46 -1.70 1.94 13.72
CA THR A 46 -0.71 3.02 13.68
C THR A 46 0.44 2.78 14.63
N ASP A 47 0.17 2.25 15.82
CA ASP A 47 1.22 1.99 16.79
C ASP A 47 2.17 0.89 16.32
N GLN A 48 1.68 -0.06 15.53
CA GLN A 48 2.55 -1.08 14.93
C GLN A 48 3.45 -0.48 13.87
N VAL A 49 2.92 0.46 13.08
CA VAL A 49 3.72 1.17 12.10
C VAL A 49 4.81 1.97 12.80
N GLU A 50 4.48 2.64 13.90
CA GLU A 50 5.46 3.43 14.64
C GLU A 50 6.53 2.54 15.26
N ALA A 51 6.14 1.38 15.79
CA ALA A 51 7.11 0.41 16.32
C ALA A 51 8.07 -0.06 15.23
N TRP A 52 7.53 -0.34 14.04
CA TRP A 52 8.33 -0.76 12.90
C TRP A 52 9.31 0.34 12.49
N ARG A 53 8.84 1.58 12.41
CA ARG A 53 9.69 2.70 12.04
C ARG A 53 10.81 2.93 13.04
N ALA A 54 10.58 2.59 14.29
CA ALA A 54 11.57 2.73 15.34
C ALA A 54 12.53 1.53 15.41
N GLY A 55 12.31 0.52 14.56
CA GLY A 55 13.15 -0.67 14.55
C GLY A 55 12.71 -1.74 15.53
N GLY A 56 11.49 -1.60 16.09
CA GLY A 56 10.96 -2.56 17.06
C GLY A 56 10.36 -3.81 16.43
N LEU A 57 10.17 -3.82 15.11
CA LEU A 57 9.68 -5.00 14.41
C LEU A 57 10.71 -5.38 13.35
N PRO A 58 10.97 -6.69 13.15
CA PRO A 58 11.94 -7.13 12.14
C PRO A 58 11.46 -6.85 10.72
N TYR A 59 10.15 -6.79 10.50
CA TYR A 59 9.54 -6.43 9.21
C TYR A 59 8.10 -6.00 9.47
N LEU A 60 7.54 -5.22 8.56
CA LEU A 60 6.21 -4.63 8.76
C LEU A 60 5.12 -5.69 8.90
N GLU A 61 5.20 -6.76 8.12
CA GLU A 61 4.17 -7.81 8.14
C GLU A 61 4.00 -8.45 9.53
N ARG A 62 5.02 -8.37 10.38
CA ARG A 62 4.93 -8.90 11.73
C ARG A 62 3.82 -8.20 12.53
N GLY A 63 3.54 -6.95 12.21
CA GLY A 63 2.49 -6.19 12.88
C GLY A 63 1.11 -6.30 12.25
N ILE A 64 0.99 -7.05 11.16
CA ILE A 64 -0.27 -7.20 10.45
C ILE A 64 -0.98 -8.45 10.95
N THR A 65 -2.26 -8.30 11.33
CA THR A 65 -3.05 -9.42 11.84
C THR A 65 -3.92 -10.07 10.78
N SER A 66 -4.15 -9.38 9.66
CA SER A 66 -4.93 -9.93 8.55
C SER A 66 -4.16 -11.00 7.82
N GLY A 67 -4.89 -11.92 7.17
CA GLY A 67 -4.25 -12.97 6.40
C GLY A 67 -3.46 -12.43 5.22
N PHE A 68 -2.38 -13.13 4.90
CA PHE A 68 -1.48 -12.74 3.81
C PHE A 68 -2.22 -12.57 2.48
N SER A 69 -3.17 -13.47 2.21
CA SER A 69 -3.93 -13.43 0.96
C SER A 69 -4.69 -12.12 0.80
N LYS A 70 -5.33 -11.64 1.88
CA LYS A 70 -6.08 -10.40 1.85
C LYS A 70 -5.15 -9.20 1.64
N VAL A 71 -4.03 -9.18 2.34
CA VAL A 71 -3.05 -8.10 2.21
C VAL A 71 -2.50 -8.04 0.79
N SER A 72 -2.15 -9.19 0.24
CA SER A 72 -1.63 -9.28 -1.12
C SER A 72 -2.64 -8.75 -2.15
N ARG A 73 -3.91 -9.11 -1.97
CA ARG A 73 -4.97 -8.59 -2.85
C ARG A 73 -5.12 -7.09 -2.74
N LEU A 74 -5.09 -6.55 -1.52
CA LEU A 74 -5.20 -5.10 -1.32
C LEU A 74 -4.06 -4.35 -1.98
N LEU A 75 -2.84 -4.88 -1.85
CA LEU A 75 -1.68 -4.25 -2.49
C LEU A 75 -1.79 -4.28 -4.01
N ARG A 76 -2.23 -5.41 -4.56
CA ARG A 76 -2.41 -5.54 -6.01
C ARG A 76 -3.50 -4.59 -6.51
N LEU A 77 -4.64 -4.55 -5.83
CA LEU A 77 -5.75 -3.68 -6.21
C LEU A 77 -5.37 -2.21 -6.13
N THR A 78 -4.59 -1.84 -5.11
CA THR A 78 -4.11 -0.48 -4.96
C THR A 78 -3.25 -0.09 -6.17
N ARG A 79 -2.31 -0.96 -6.54
CA ARG A 79 -1.44 -0.70 -7.68
C ARG A 79 -2.25 -0.58 -8.97
N GLU A 80 -3.14 -1.55 -9.21
CA GLU A 80 -3.93 -1.55 -10.44
C GLU A 80 -4.83 -0.33 -10.54
N HIS A 81 -5.46 0.03 -9.44
CA HIS A 81 -6.35 1.19 -9.44
C HIS A 81 -5.57 2.49 -9.63
N CYS A 82 -4.47 2.67 -8.90
CA CYS A 82 -3.66 3.88 -9.05
C CYS A 82 -3.11 4.00 -10.46
N THR A 83 -2.69 2.88 -11.05
CA THR A 83 -2.22 2.88 -12.44
C THR A 83 -3.33 3.30 -13.39
N SER A 84 -4.55 2.82 -13.15
CA SER A 84 -5.70 3.18 -14.00
C SER A 84 -6.05 4.66 -13.89
N LEU A 85 -5.72 5.29 -12.78
CA LEU A 85 -5.92 6.73 -12.59
C LEU A 85 -4.81 7.58 -13.21
N GLY A 86 -3.80 6.95 -13.79
CA GLY A 86 -2.68 7.67 -14.38
C GLY A 86 -1.63 8.13 -13.39
N LEU A 87 -1.67 7.61 -12.18
CA LEU A 87 -0.63 7.93 -11.19
C LEU A 87 0.66 7.21 -11.55
N LYS A 88 1.79 7.87 -11.30
CA LYS A 88 3.09 7.32 -11.65
C LYS A 88 3.72 6.57 -10.48
N PRO A 89 4.18 5.33 -10.70
CA PRO A 89 4.90 4.61 -9.66
C PRO A 89 6.27 5.25 -9.43
N THR A 90 6.58 5.47 -8.17
CA THR A 90 7.84 6.10 -7.76
C THR A 90 8.40 5.32 -6.59
N PRO A 91 9.68 4.98 -6.59
CA PRO A 91 10.26 4.26 -5.45
C PRO A 91 10.13 5.07 -4.17
N GLY A 92 9.65 4.43 -3.13
CA GLY A 92 9.59 5.03 -1.81
C GLY A 92 10.72 4.48 -0.95
N LYS A 93 11.25 5.30 -0.08
CA LYS A 93 12.31 4.89 0.83
C LYS A 93 11.82 4.96 2.27
N TYR A 94 11.95 3.85 2.96
CA TYR A 94 11.60 3.78 4.37
C TYR A 94 12.84 3.38 5.15
N GLN A 95 13.24 4.24 6.07
CA GLN A 95 14.44 4.01 6.85
C GLN A 95 14.09 4.11 8.33
N ARG A 96 14.83 3.36 9.13
CA ARG A 96 14.66 3.37 10.57
C ARG A 96 14.86 4.78 11.11
N ARG A 97 13.94 5.21 11.96
CA ARG A 97 14.03 6.49 12.64
C ARG A 97 15.04 6.42 13.76
N GLY A 98 15.63 7.56 14.07
CA GLY A 98 16.54 7.69 15.21
C GLY A 98 17.88 8.20 14.79
N LYS A 99 18.75 8.33 15.77
CA LYS A 99 20.11 8.81 15.56
C LYS A 99 20.98 7.69 15.04
N GLY A 100 22.05 8.08 14.35
CA GLY A 100 23.04 7.16 13.88
C GLY A 100 22.81 6.71 12.46
N LYS A 101 23.37 5.54 12.15
CA LYS A 101 23.36 5.02 10.79
C LYS A 101 21.95 4.69 10.34
N LYS A 102 21.59 5.14 9.14
CA LYS A 102 20.28 4.83 8.57
C LYS A 102 20.27 3.40 8.06
N HIS A 103 19.26 2.66 8.45
CA HIS A 103 19.05 1.30 7.97
C HIS A 103 17.72 1.24 7.22
N PRO A 104 17.70 0.64 6.02
CA PRO A 104 16.42 0.46 5.32
C PRO A 104 15.52 -0.44 6.13
N LEU A 105 14.24 -0.11 6.13
CA LEU A 105 13.22 -0.91 6.79
C LEU A 105 12.72 -1.99 5.85
N ARG A 106 12.44 -3.14 6.41
CA ARG A 106 11.96 -4.29 5.64
C ARG A 106 10.46 -4.43 5.85
N PHE A 107 9.74 -4.70 4.77
CA PHE A 107 8.28 -4.83 4.82
C PHE A 107 7.84 -6.28 4.99
N SER A 108 8.41 -7.18 4.22
CA SER A 108 7.87 -8.54 4.13
C SER A 108 8.76 -9.55 4.84
N LYS A 109 8.13 -10.62 5.30
CA LYS A 109 8.85 -11.74 5.89
C LYS A 109 9.79 -12.37 4.88
N ARG A 110 9.36 -12.45 3.61
CA ARG A 110 10.16 -13.05 2.55
C ARG A 110 11.37 -12.20 2.17
N GLY A 111 11.22 -10.88 2.19
CA GLY A 111 12.32 -9.96 1.92
C GLY A 111 12.75 -9.89 0.46
N ASP A 112 12.03 -10.53 -0.46
CA ASP A 112 12.36 -10.47 -1.88
C ASP A 112 11.96 -9.12 -2.50
N ALA A 113 12.61 -8.77 -3.61
CA ALA A 113 12.42 -7.46 -4.23
C ALA A 113 10.96 -7.21 -4.60
N GLU A 114 10.27 -8.20 -5.14
CA GLU A 114 8.89 -8.04 -5.56
C GLU A 114 7.97 -7.73 -4.38
N SER A 115 8.12 -8.49 -3.28
CA SER A 115 7.32 -8.24 -2.08
C SER A 115 7.62 -6.88 -1.47
N GLU A 116 8.90 -6.50 -1.42
CA GLU A 116 9.28 -5.21 -0.85
C GLU A 116 8.72 -4.06 -1.69
N GLN A 117 8.77 -4.16 -3.01
CA GLN A 117 8.26 -3.12 -3.89
C GLN A 117 6.74 -2.96 -3.78
N ALA A 118 6.03 -4.06 -3.57
CA ALA A 118 4.58 -4.00 -3.45
C ALA A 118 4.15 -3.06 -2.33
N TYR A 119 4.94 -2.98 -1.26
CA TYR A 119 4.66 -2.07 -0.15
C TYR A 119 5.26 -0.69 -0.33
N SER A 120 6.44 -0.61 -0.93
CA SER A 120 7.24 0.62 -0.87
C SER A 120 7.02 1.58 -2.03
N VAL A 121 6.49 1.11 -3.15
CA VAL A 121 6.26 1.98 -4.30
C VAL A 121 5.12 2.95 -4.00
N HIS A 122 5.38 4.24 -4.22
CA HIS A 122 4.36 5.29 -4.08
C HIS A 122 3.79 5.62 -5.45
N PHE A 123 2.51 5.97 -5.49
CA PHE A 123 1.85 6.35 -6.73
C PHE A 123 1.57 7.84 -6.67
N VAL A 124 2.16 8.58 -7.59
CA VAL A 124 2.21 10.05 -7.54
C VAL A 124 1.42 10.64 -8.68
N ARG A 125 0.59 11.64 -8.35
CA ARG A 125 -0.15 12.38 -9.38
C ARG A 125 0.86 13.13 -10.24
N PRO A 126 0.82 12.94 -11.58
CA PRO A 126 1.78 13.63 -12.43
C PRO A 126 1.56 15.13 -12.39
N VAL A 127 2.68 15.87 -12.51
CA VAL A 127 2.61 17.32 -12.61
C VAL A 127 2.07 17.66 -14.01
N THR A 128 1.00 18.45 -14.04
CA THR A 128 0.43 18.89 -15.29
C THR A 128 1.21 20.10 -15.80
N PRO A 129 1.68 20.08 -17.05
CA PRO A 129 2.39 21.25 -17.59
C PRO A 129 1.48 22.45 -17.75
#